data_42e9f5a6251d2ff615874c238a6454d3
#
_entry.id   42e9f5a6251d2ff615874c238a6454d3
#
_cell.length_a   1.000
_cell.length_b   1.000
_cell.length_c   1.000
_cell.angle_alpha   90.00
_cell.angle_beta   90.00
_cell.angle_gamma   90.00
#
_symmetry.space_group_name_H-M   'P 1'
#
loop_
_entity.id
_entity.type
_entity.pdbx_description
1 polymer ?
#
loop_
_entity_poly.entity_id
_entity_poly.type
_entity_poly.pdbx_seq_one_letter_code
_entity_poly.pdbx_strand_id
1 'polypeptide(L)'
;MKLKMLTRMAAMVAAGSLVVGLLAGCSVIPSKDGAADSAVATDTALILTQGDGMPALTNAEDFLNSVNVTPGGSAGLVVADGKPFALGPQRFDQVKNNDIQQARADKTARYQLVEAVQGAAATTPETDLISAISLASRMLSAGTADNKVLIIRHSGVNTAVASLPMQDLDLLNSDPAKLLDQLDAAAMLPQLNGVAVEFYGLGDVAGSQGTLSAQQVQWLKSFWQALFDRTGANVTFHTDIVSGDALNNGHTVTPLAAAGAPTFVKVSAEQVAFQPDSTAFLDEAAARAALNGLAEQLKGTSAAHYIVAG
;
A
#
# COMPACT_ATOMS: atom_id res chain seq x y z
N MET A 1 -8.68 -4.19 56.00
CA MET A 1 -8.97 -2.81 56.42
C MET A 1 -9.25 -1.97 55.17
N LYS A 2 -10.58 -1.65 54.98
CA LYS A 2 -11.23 -0.52 54.29
C LYS A 2 -10.61 -0.03 52.95
N LEU A 3 -11.14 -0.47 51.86
CA LEU A 3 -12.07 0.09 50.87
C LEU A 3 -12.25 1.62 50.91
N LYS A 4 -11.86 2.34 49.85
CA LYS A 4 -12.51 3.59 49.42
C LYS A 4 -12.60 3.68 47.91
N MET A 5 -13.83 3.45 47.44
CA MET A 5 -14.42 3.93 46.20
C MET A 5 -14.30 5.45 46.11
N LEU A 6 -14.03 5.96 44.92
CA LEU A 6 -14.40 7.33 44.57
C LEU A 6 -14.79 7.39 43.08
N THR A 7 -16.09 7.36 42.92
CA THR A 7 -16.87 7.76 41.75
C THR A 7 -16.66 9.24 41.46
N ARG A 8 -16.42 9.64 40.24
CA ARG A 8 -16.81 10.95 39.71
C ARG A 8 -17.32 10.85 38.27
N MET A 9 -18.64 10.94 38.18
CA MET A 9 -19.36 11.41 37.03
C MET A 9 -19.05 12.90 36.79
N ALA A 10 -18.91 13.31 35.54
CA ALA A 10 -19.32 14.62 35.07
C ALA A 10 -19.67 14.53 33.60
N ALA A 11 -20.94 14.71 33.33
CA ALA A 11 -21.55 14.95 32.05
C ALA A 11 -21.42 16.44 31.70
N MET A 12 -21.42 16.75 30.38
CA MET A 12 -22.05 17.94 29.74
C MET A 12 -21.60 17.91 28.26
N VAL A 13 -22.47 17.64 27.31
CA VAL A 13 -23.54 18.46 26.70
C VAL A 13 -23.02 19.54 25.76
N ALA A 14 -23.29 19.28 24.50
CA ALA A 14 -24.00 20.05 23.50
C ALA A 14 -23.24 21.00 22.55
N ALA A 15 -23.71 20.88 21.35
CA ALA A 15 -24.01 21.84 20.30
C ALA A 15 -22.91 21.95 19.22
N GLY A 16 -23.12 21.34 18.05
CA GLY A 16 -23.97 21.91 17.03
C GLY A 16 -23.14 22.68 16.02
N SER A 17 -22.83 22.08 14.88
CA SER A 17 -22.85 22.81 13.61
C SER A 17 -22.86 21.82 12.45
N LEU A 18 -23.99 21.76 11.78
CA LEU A 18 -24.19 21.14 10.48
C LEU A 18 -23.37 21.94 9.44
N VAL A 19 -22.39 21.31 8.82
CA VAL A 19 -21.87 21.78 7.53
C VAL A 19 -22.21 20.70 6.51
N VAL A 20 -23.24 20.95 5.74
CA VAL A 20 -23.61 20.20 4.56
C VAL A 20 -22.61 20.58 3.46
N GLY A 21 -21.62 19.74 3.24
CA GLY A 21 -20.76 19.76 2.07
C GLY A 21 -21.30 18.77 1.02
N LEU A 22 -21.96 19.31 0.00
CA LEU A 22 -22.36 18.59 -1.21
C LEU A 22 -21.10 18.11 -1.95
N LEU A 23 -20.74 16.85 -1.80
CA LEU A 23 -19.91 16.14 -2.76
C LEU A 23 -20.84 15.26 -3.60
N ALA A 24 -20.95 15.64 -4.87
CA ALA A 24 -21.62 14.86 -5.89
C ALA A 24 -20.81 13.62 -6.22
N GLY A 25 -20.95 12.58 -5.42
CA GLY A 25 -20.64 11.21 -5.76
C GLY A 25 -21.96 10.54 -6.10
N CYS A 26 -22.04 9.87 -7.23
CA CYS A 26 -23.24 9.16 -7.69
C CYS A 26 -23.73 8.17 -6.64
N SER A 27 -24.47 8.64 -5.66
CA SER A 27 -25.34 7.78 -4.86
C SER A 27 -26.54 7.41 -5.74
N VAL A 28 -26.57 6.20 -6.23
CA VAL A 28 -27.80 5.59 -6.70
C VAL A 28 -28.74 5.57 -5.49
N ILE A 29 -29.66 6.54 -5.46
CA ILE A 29 -30.79 6.49 -4.53
C ILE A 29 -31.63 5.28 -4.97
N PRO A 30 -31.80 4.24 -4.15
CA PRO A 30 -32.71 3.15 -4.54
C PRO A 30 -34.12 3.72 -4.61
N SER A 31 -34.68 3.76 -5.81
CA SER A 31 -36.07 3.98 -6.03
C SER A 31 -36.86 2.85 -5.33
N LYS A 32 -37.90 3.21 -4.67
CA LYS A 32 -38.73 2.40 -3.75
C LYS A 32 -39.57 1.32 -4.43
N ASP A 33 -39.32 1.02 -5.70
CA ASP A 33 -40.03 -0.01 -6.48
C ASP A 33 -38.98 -0.77 -7.32
N GLY A 34 -38.43 -1.82 -6.77
CA GLY A 34 -37.53 -2.73 -7.48
C GLY A 34 -36.95 -3.74 -6.52
N ALA A 35 -36.98 -5.00 -6.88
CA ALA A 35 -36.43 -6.11 -6.15
C ALA A 35 -35.14 -5.71 -5.41
N ALA A 36 -35.05 -6.01 -4.12
CA ALA A 36 -33.82 -5.84 -3.35
C ALA A 36 -32.71 -6.51 -4.16
N ASP A 37 -31.79 -5.68 -4.67
CA ASP A 37 -30.55 -6.15 -5.27
C ASP A 37 -29.88 -6.99 -4.16
N SER A 38 -29.97 -8.31 -4.29
CA SER A 38 -29.43 -9.21 -3.27
C SER A 38 -27.92 -8.96 -3.26
N ALA A 39 -27.46 -8.28 -2.23
CA ALA A 39 -26.05 -7.94 -2.07
C ALA A 39 -25.22 -9.23 -2.24
N VAL A 40 -24.30 -9.22 -3.18
CA VAL A 40 -23.52 -10.40 -3.56
C VAL A 40 -22.59 -10.77 -2.41
N ALA A 41 -22.64 -12.04 -2.01
CA ALA A 41 -21.70 -12.56 -1.02
C ALA A 41 -20.26 -12.34 -1.47
N THR A 42 -19.42 -11.82 -0.59
CA THR A 42 -18.05 -11.45 -0.89
C THR A 42 -17.11 -11.99 0.18
N ASP A 43 -16.06 -12.67 -0.23
CA ASP A 43 -14.93 -12.98 0.65
C ASP A 43 -13.89 -11.88 0.54
N THR A 44 -13.55 -11.27 1.66
CA THR A 44 -12.59 -10.15 1.75
C THR A 44 -11.38 -10.55 2.56
N ALA A 45 -10.19 -10.33 2.03
CA ALA A 45 -8.96 -10.34 2.80
C ALA A 45 -8.46 -8.90 2.99
N LEU A 46 -8.11 -8.56 4.22
CA LEU A 46 -7.56 -7.27 4.59
C LEU A 46 -6.06 -7.45 4.85
N ILE A 47 -5.22 -6.60 4.29
CA ILE A 47 -3.80 -6.52 4.66
C ILE A 47 -3.53 -5.15 5.23
N LEU A 48 -2.97 -5.11 6.42
CA LEU A 48 -2.48 -3.88 7.02
C LEU A 48 -1.29 -4.15 7.93
N THR A 49 -0.53 -3.09 8.21
CA THR A 49 0.51 -3.09 9.24
C THR A 49 0.26 -1.93 10.18
N GLN A 50 0.17 -2.22 11.48
CA GLN A 50 0.18 -1.23 12.55
C GLN A 50 1.56 -1.29 13.20
N GLY A 51 2.49 -0.50 12.69
CA GLY A 51 3.88 -0.51 13.11
C GLY A 51 4.67 0.64 12.49
N ASP A 52 5.99 0.49 12.50
CA ASP A 52 6.90 1.43 11.87
C ASP A 52 6.86 1.33 10.34
N GLY A 53 7.34 2.36 9.65
CA GLY A 53 7.45 2.39 8.19
C GLY A 53 6.26 2.99 7.46
N MET A 54 5.09 3.11 8.09
CA MET A 54 3.93 3.78 7.49
C MET A 54 3.05 4.45 8.56
N PRO A 55 2.20 5.43 8.16
CA PRO A 55 1.28 6.08 9.09
C PRO A 55 0.33 5.09 9.76
N ALA A 56 0.14 5.23 11.07
CA ALA A 56 -0.80 4.42 11.82
C ALA A 56 -2.25 4.64 11.33
N LEU A 57 -3.07 3.61 11.47
CA LEU A 57 -4.50 3.72 11.16
C LEU A 57 -5.20 4.43 12.34
N THR A 58 -5.71 5.64 12.09
CA THR A 58 -6.37 6.45 13.11
C THR A 58 -7.83 6.10 13.29
N ASN A 59 -8.48 5.57 12.26
CA ASN A 59 -9.89 5.17 12.30
C ASN A 59 -10.12 3.83 11.59
N ALA A 60 -10.29 2.77 12.38
CA ALA A 60 -10.55 1.43 11.86
C ALA A 60 -11.91 1.32 11.16
N GLU A 61 -12.92 2.10 11.61
CA GLU A 61 -14.25 2.05 11.00
C GLU A 61 -14.23 2.60 9.57
N ASP A 62 -13.50 3.69 9.33
CA ASP A 62 -13.38 4.27 7.98
C ASP A 62 -12.68 3.30 7.03
N PHE A 63 -11.63 2.63 7.49
CA PHE A 63 -10.95 1.60 6.70
C PHE A 63 -11.89 0.44 6.35
N LEU A 64 -12.74 0.03 7.28
CA LEU A 64 -13.69 -1.07 7.09
C LEU A 64 -14.97 -0.66 6.34
N ASN A 65 -15.15 0.60 5.96
CA ASN A 65 -16.30 1.02 5.14
C ASN A 65 -16.32 0.38 3.75
N SER A 66 -15.15 -0.02 3.24
CA SER A 66 -15.01 -0.76 1.97
C SER A 66 -15.30 -2.26 2.11
N VAL A 67 -15.42 -2.79 3.33
CA VAL A 67 -15.71 -4.21 3.56
C VAL A 67 -17.21 -4.45 3.45
N ASN A 68 -17.59 -5.32 2.52
CA ASN A 68 -18.97 -5.72 2.34
C ASN A 68 -19.32 -6.84 3.33
N VAL A 69 -20.12 -6.51 4.36
CA VAL A 69 -20.64 -7.50 5.32
C VAL A 69 -21.98 -8.03 4.81
N THR A 70 -21.91 -9.09 4.01
CA THR A 70 -23.10 -9.75 3.44
C THR A 70 -23.18 -11.20 3.85
N PRO A 71 -24.40 -11.73 4.10
CA PRO A 71 -24.59 -13.14 4.40
C PRO A 71 -23.99 -14.05 3.33
N GLY A 72 -23.27 -15.07 3.77
CA GLY A 72 -22.54 -16.01 2.89
C GLY A 72 -21.13 -15.59 2.51
N GLY A 73 -20.72 -14.36 2.86
CA GLY A 73 -19.34 -13.90 2.71
C GLY A 73 -18.50 -14.07 3.97
N SER A 74 -17.28 -13.60 3.89
CA SER A 74 -16.35 -13.58 5.03
C SER A 74 -15.35 -12.40 4.93
N ALA A 75 -14.75 -12.01 6.06
CA ALA A 75 -13.60 -11.12 6.06
C ALA A 75 -12.52 -11.62 7.01
N GLY A 76 -11.27 -11.55 6.58
CA GLY A 76 -10.12 -11.91 7.41
C GLY A 76 -9.00 -10.88 7.28
N LEU A 77 -8.14 -10.84 8.28
CA LEU A 77 -7.06 -9.88 8.39
C LEU A 77 -5.70 -10.58 8.33
N VAL A 78 -4.76 -9.99 7.61
CA VAL A 78 -3.35 -10.34 7.60
C VAL A 78 -2.55 -9.13 8.06
N VAL A 79 -1.70 -9.32 9.05
CA VAL A 79 -0.72 -8.31 9.48
C VAL A 79 0.55 -8.53 8.66
N ALA A 80 0.96 -7.49 7.92
CA ALA A 80 2.13 -7.52 7.05
C ALA A 80 3.36 -6.98 7.80
N ASP A 81 3.83 -7.71 8.80
CA ASP A 81 5.14 -7.47 9.44
C ASP A 81 6.23 -8.35 8.79
N GLY A 82 7.43 -8.40 9.35
CA GLY A 82 8.53 -9.20 8.79
C GLY A 82 8.27 -10.71 8.79
N LYS A 83 7.22 -11.17 9.48
CA LYS A 83 6.73 -12.53 9.50
C LYS A 83 5.21 -12.55 9.50
N PRO A 84 4.58 -12.31 8.36
CA PRO A 84 3.14 -12.10 8.27
C PRO A 84 2.30 -13.21 8.89
N PHE A 85 1.24 -12.81 9.58
CA PHE A 85 0.31 -13.74 10.20
C PHE A 85 -1.14 -13.34 9.94
N ALA A 86 -2.04 -14.33 9.95
CA ALA A 86 -3.46 -14.13 9.72
C ALA A 86 -4.23 -14.18 11.03
N LEU A 87 -5.18 -13.28 11.16
CA LEU A 87 -6.28 -13.34 12.12
C LEU A 87 -7.51 -13.82 11.34
N GLY A 88 -7.97 -15.01 11.66
CA GLY A 88 -8.89 -15.88 10.92
C GLY A 88 -9.95 -15.22 10.10
N PRO A 89 -10.70 -15.84 9.19
CA PRO A 89 -11.85 -15.17 8.63
C PRO A 89 -13.01 -15.16 9.60
N GLN A 90 -13.63 -13.97 9.77
CA GLN A 90 -14.95 -13.82 10.35
C GLN A 90 -15.98 -14.14 9.27
N ARG A 91 -16.81 -15.17 9.46
CA ARG A 91 -17.90 -15.49 8.53
C ARG A 91 -19.12 -14.63 8.81
N PHE A 92 -19.83 -14.28 7.76
CA PHE A 92 -21.09 -13.55 7.83
C PHE A 92 -22.24 -14.51 7.63
N ASP A 93 -22.76 -15.04 8.73
CA ASP A 93 -23.81 -16.05 8.69
C ASP A 93 -25.17 -15.43 8.37
N GLN A 94 -25.95 -16.13 7.53
CA GLN A 94 -27.31 -15.77 7.31
C GLN A 94 -28.18 -16.23 8.49
N VAL A 95 -28.77 -15.27 9.20
CA VAL A 95 -29.76 -15.54 10.25
C VAL A 95 -31.15 -15.64 9.61
N LYS A 96 -31.69 -16.86 9.54
CA LYS A 96 -32.97 -17.11 8.88
C LYS A 96 -34.12 -16.37 9.58
N ASN A 97 -34.95 -15.73 8.77
CA ASN A 97 -36.33 -15.26 9.06
C ASN A 97 -36.50 -14.02 9.94
N ASN A 98 -35.46 -13.18 10.17
CA ASN A 98 -35.67 -11.98 10.95
C ASN A 98 -34.67 -10.89 10.63
N ASP A 99 -35.07 -9.82 9.96
CA ASP A 99 -34.21 -8.69 9.56
C ASP A 99 -33.56 -8.01 10.76
N ILE A 100 -34.23 -7.98 11.91
CA ILE A 100 -33.66 -7.39 13.13
C ILE A 100 -32.50 -8.25 13.67
N GLN A 101 -32.65 -9.58 13.59
CA GLN A 101 -31.56 -10.49 14.02
C GLN A 101 -30.40 -10.45 13.03
N GLN A 102 -30.69 -10.36 11.72
CA GLN A 102 -29.65 -10.19 10.71
C GLN A 102 -28.86 -8.89 10.95
N ALA A 103 -29.54 -7.76 11.11
CA ALA A 103 -28.87 -6.48 11.38
C ALA A 103 -28.01 -6.51 12.66
N ARG A 104 -28.43 -7.26 13.68
CA ARG A 104 -27.62 -7.46 14.89
C ARG A 104 -26.38 -8.33 14.64
N ALA A 105 -26.54 -9.42 13.86
CA ALA A 105 -25.42 -10.28 13.49
C ALA A 105 -24.39 -9.52 12.67
N ASP A 106 -24.82 -8.76 11.67
CA ASP A 106 -23.95 -7.94 10.81
C ASP A 106 -23.21 -6.87 11.62
N LYS A 107 -23.92 -6.20 12.54
CA LYS A 107 -23.27 -5.24 13.46
C LYS A 107 -22.24 -5.89 14.35
N THR A 108 -22.50 -7.10 14.86
CA THR A 108 -21.56 -7.84 15.70
C THR A 108 -20.32 -8.24 14.89
N ALA A 109 -20.51 -8.77 13.69
CA ALA A 109 -19.42 -9.15 12.81
C ALA A 109 -18.53 -7.94 12.46
N ARG A 110 -19.15 -6.80 12.12
CA ARG A 110 -18.44 -5.54 11.87
C ARG A 110 -17.65 -5.08 13.08
N TYR A 111 -18.24 -5.14 14.28
CA TYR A 111 -17.55 -4.76 15.51
C TYR A 111 -16.31 -5.64 15.77
N GLN A 112 -16.42 -6.94 15.56
CA GLN A 112 -15.28 -7.87 15.69
C GLN A 112 -14.16 -7.57 14.69
N LEU A 113 -14.51 -7.16 13.47
CA LEU A 113 -13.51 -6.70 12.50
C LEU A 113 -12.82 -5.41 12.94
N VAL A 114 -13.57 -4.45 13.50
CA VAL A 114 -13.00 -3.21 14.06
C VAL A 114 -12.01 -3.53 15.17
N GLU A 115 -12.37 -4.40 16.11
CA GLU A 115 -11.49 -4.84 17.19
C GLU A 115 -10.23 -5.54 16.65
N ALA A 116 -10.38 -6.43 15.65
CA ALA A 116 -9.25 -7.11 15.03
C ALA A 116 -8.28 -6.12 14.34
N VAL A 117 -8.82 -5.13 13.62
CA VAL A 117 -8.03 -4.10 12.95
C VAL A 117 -7.32 -3.20 13.96
N GLN A 118 -7.99 -2.80 15.04
CA GLN A 118 -7.38 -2.00 16.11
C GLN A 118 -6.27 -2.75 16.85
N GLY A 119 -6.44 -4.06 17.03
CA GLY A 119 -5.46 -4.92 17.67
C GLY A 119 -4.32 -5.41 16.76
N ALA A 120 -4.36 -5.08 15.47
CA ALA A 120 -3.40 -5.57 14.48
C ALA A 120 -2.08 -4.80 14.53
N ALA A 121 -1.23 -5.10 15.50
CA ALA A 121 0.10 -4.53 15.61
C ALA A 121 1.16 -5.47 15.03
N ALA A 122 2.24 -4.91 14.45
CA ALA A 122 3.41 -5.67 14.07
C ALA A 122 4.04 -6.36 15.28
N THR A 123 4.46 -7.59 15.13
CA THR A 123 5.08 -8.42 16.17
C THR A 123 6.55 -8.71 15.89
N THR A 124 7.00 -8.41 14.69
CA THR A 124 8.38 -8.56 14.23
C THR A 124 8.84 -7.32 13.48
N PRO A 125 10.14 -6.99 13.47
CA PRO A 125 10.67 -5.93 12.63
C PRO A 125 10.53 -6.28 11.16
N GLU A 126 10.68 -5.27 10.31
CA GLU A 126 10.54 -5.34 8.87
C GLU A 126 9.07 -5.55 8.40
N THR A 127 8.87 -5.53 7.10
CA THR A 127 7.57 -5.77 6.48
C THR A 127 7.70 -6.67 5.27
N ASP A 128 6.84 -7.70 5.19
CA ASP A 128 6.79 -8.68 4.11
C ASP A 128 5.42 -8.68 3.44
N LEU A 129 5.21 -7.69 2.57
CA LEU A 129 3.94 -7.57 1.85
C LEU A 129 3.72 -8.72 0.86
N ILE A 130 4.79 -9.26 0.24
CA ILE A 130 4.69 -10.37 -0.72
C ILE A 130 4.14 -11.62 -0.02
N SER A 131 4.72 -11.99 1.12
CA SER A 131 4.22 -13.12 1.91
C SER A 131 2.84 -12.85 2.50
N ALA A 132 2.54 -11.61 2.89
CA ALA A 132 1.21 -11.21 3.35
C ALA A 132 0.15 -11.38 2.25
N ILE A 133 0.43 -10.96 1.03
CA ILE A 133 -0.47 -11.16 -0.13
C ILE A 133 -0.66 -12.66 -0.40
N SER A 134 0.41 -13.47 -0.32
CA SER A 134 0.32 -14.92 -0.48
C SER A 134 -0.55 -15.57 0.60
N LEU A 135 -0.48 -15.08 1.84
CA LEU A 135 -1.32 -15.55 2.94
C LEU A 135 -2.79 -15.14 2.74
N ALA A 136 -3.04 -13.89 2.34
CA ALA A 136 -4.37 -13.39 2.00
C ALA A 136 -5.00 -14.15 0.82
N SER A 137 -4.21 -14.47 -0.21
CA SER A 137 -4.64 -15.28 -1.34
C SER A 137 -5.13 -16.67 -0.91
N ARG A 138 -4.40 -17.34 -0.02
CA ARG A 138 -4.85 -18.63 0.54
C ARG A 138 -6.14 -18.49 1.34
N MET A 139 -6.29 -17.40 2.09
CA MET A 139 -7.53 -17.11 2.83
C MET A 139 -8.71 -16.93 1.88
N LEU A 140 -8.56 -16.14 0.82
CA LEU A 140 -9.58 -15.95 -0.21
C LEU A 140 -9.92 -17.24 -0.94
N SER A 141 -8.91 -18.08 -1.23
CA SER A 141 -9.12 -19.37 -1.89
C SER A 141 -9.89 -20.37 -1.03
N ALA A 142 -9.78 -20.27 0.30
CA ALA A 142 -10.56 -21.09 1.23
C ALA A 142 -12.00 -20.60 1.45
N GLY A 143 -12.30 -19.38 1.01
CA GLY A 143 -13.63 -18.79 1.06
C GLY A 143 -14.57 -19.41 0.00
N THR A 144 -15.87 -19.29 0.22
CA THR A 144 -16.90 -19.93 -0.60
C THR A 144 -17.67 -18.96 -1.49
N ALA A 145 -17.50 -17.65 -1.31
CA ALA A 145 -18.12 -16.65 -2.16
C ALA A 145 -17.43 -16.57 -3.53
N ASP A 146 -18.20 -16.35 -4.59
CA ASP A 146 -17.66 -16.17 -5.93
C ASP A 146 -16.91 -14.84 -6.08
N ASN A 147 -17.39 -13.80 -5.39
CA ASN A 147 -16.76 -12.49 -5.39
C ASN A 147 -15.66 -12.43 -4.34
N LYS A 148 -14.44 -12.03 -4.75
CA LYS A 148 -13.24 -12.01 -3.90
C LYS A 148 -12.56 -10.65 -4.00
N VAL A 149 -12.30 -10.05 -2.84
CA VAL A 149 -11.68 -8.73 -2.72
C VAL A 149 -10.49 -8.79 -1.78
N LEU A 150 -9.37 -8.20 -2.21
CA LEU A 150 -8.19 -7.99 -1.40
C LEU A 150 -8.02 -6.49 -1.15
N ILE A 151 -8.13 -6.06 0.09
CA ILE A 151 -7.92 -4.67 0.48
C ILE A 151 -6.56 -4.56 1.16
N ILE A 152 -5.68 -3.74 0.59
CA ILE A 152 -4.33 -3.53 1.09
C ILE A 152 -4.19 -2.09 1.58
N ARG A 153 -3.76 -1.90 2.83
CA ARG A 153 -3.31 -0.62 3.35
C ARG A 153 -1.84 -0.74 3.73
N HIS A 154 -0.97 -0.29 2.83
CA HIS A 154 0.48 -0.46 2.96
C HIS A 154 1.25 0.56 2.12
N SER A 155 2.45 0.95 2.56
CA SER A 155 3.34 1.85 1.79
C SER A 155 3.85 1.23 0.47
N GLY A 156 3.74 -0.07 0.32
CA GLY A 156 4.31 -0.80 -0.81
C GLY A 156 5.81 -1.10 -0.68
N VAL A 157 6.46 -0.64 0.39
CA VAL A 157 7.88 -0.93 0.65
C VAL A 157 7.98 -2.29 1.34
N ASN A 158 8.64 -3.25 0.70
CA ASN A 158 8.91 -4.57 1.25
C ASN A 158 10.35 -4.64 1.75
N THR A 159 10.56 -4.91 3.04
CA THR A 159 11.90 -4.89 3.65
C THR A 159 12.35 -6.23 4.19
N ALA A 160 11.48 -7.24 4.20
CA ALA A 160 11.83 -8.57 4.70
C ALA A 160 12.80 -9.30 3.75
N VAL A 161 13.90 -9.76 4.31
CA VAL A 161 14.94 -10.51 3.57
C VAL A 161 14.42 -11.83 3.01
N ALA A 162 13.39 -12.40 3.64
CA ALA A 162 12.83 -13.68 3.23
C ALA A 162 12.14 -13.67 1.86
N SER A 163 11.69 -12.49 1.40
CA SER A 163 10.98 -12.34 0.13
C SER A 163 11.74 -11.43 -0.85
N LEU A 164 11.62 -10.13 -0.67
CA LEU A 164 12.26 -9.12 -1.53
C LEU A 164 12.73 -7.95 -0.68
N PRO A 165 14.01 -7.92 -0.24
CA PRO A 165 14.55 -6.82 0.56
C PRO A 165 14.80 -5.58 -0.34
N MET A 166 13.79 -4.74 -0.51
CA MET A 166 13.87 -3.57 -1.39
C MET A 166 14.91 -2.55 -0.93
N GLN A 167 15.24 -2.50 0.36
CA GLN A 167 16.31 -1.64 0.90
C GLN A 167 17.71 -2.02 0.38
N ASP A 168 17.91 -3.27 -0.05
CA ASP A 168 19.17 -3.77 -0.57
C ASP A 168 19.29 -3.56 -2.10
N LEU A 169 18.22 -3.06 -2.74
CA LEU A 169 18.17 -2.84 -4.17
C LEU A 169 18.56 -1.40 -4.51
N ASP A 170 19.26 -1.23 -5.62
CA ASP A 170 19.23 0.05 -6.34
C ASP A 170 17.89 0.15 -7.06
N LEU A 171 16.88 0.61 -6.30
CA LEU A 171 15.48 0.51 -6.69
C LEU A 171 15.22 1.16 -8.05
N LEU A 172 15.79 2.35 -8.30
CA LEU A 172 15.54 3.11 -9.52
C LEU A 172 16.19 2.47 -10.75
N ASN A 173 17.24 1.67 -10.56
CA ASN A 173 17.95 0.95 -11.62
C ASN A 173 17.50 -0.52 -11.73
N SER A 174 16.64 -0.97 -10.81
CA SER A 174 16.10 -2.33 -10.84
C SER A 174 14.92 -2.41 -11.80
N ASP A 175 14.91 -3.45 -12.63
CA ASP A 175 13.81 -3.75 -13.54
C ASP A 175 12.72 -4.55 -12.81
N PRO A 176 11.50 -4.01 -12.62
CA PRO A 176 10.40 -4.73 -11.98
C PRO A 176 10.11 -6.10 -12.62
N ALA A 177 10.20 -6.21 -13.94
CA ALA A 177 9.90 -7.47 -14.64
C ALA A 177 10.91 -8.58 -14.25
N LYS A 178 12.21 -8.25 -14.17
CA LYS A 178 13.24 -9.21 -13.76
C LYS A 178 13.08 -9.64 -12.30
N LEU A 179 12.69 -8.73 -11.41
CA LEU A 179 12.42 -9.09 -10.02
C LEU A 179 11.21 -10.03 -9.91
N LEU A 180 10.18 -9.79 -10.70
CA LEU A 180 9.03 -10.69 -10.77
C LEU A 180 9.39 -12.05 -11.35
N ASP A 181 10.28 -12.14 -12.33
CA ASP A 181 10.80 -13.41 -12.84
C ASP A 181 11.54 -14.21 -11.75
N GLN A 182 12.30 -13.51 -10.89
CA GLN A 182 12.97 -14.13 -9.74
C GLN A 182 11.97 -14.65 -8.70
N LEU A 183 10.95 -13.86 -8.37
CA LEU A 183 9.88 -14.26 -7.45
C LEU A 183 9.08 -15.45 -8.00
N ASP A 184 8.81 -15.48 -9.28
CA ASP A 184 8.12 -16.59 -9.95
C ASP A 184 8.96 -17.87 -9.92
N ALA A 185 10.24 -17.78 -10.29
CA ALA A 185 11.18 -18.89 -10.22
C ALA A 185 11.35 -19.45 -8.79
N ALA A 186 11.19 -18.59 -7.76
CA ALA A 186 11.18 -18.97 -6.36
C ALA A 186 9.81 -19.48 -5.86
N ALA A 187 8.78 -19.55 -6.73
CA ALA A 187 7.39 -19.89 -6.40
C ALA A 187 6.78 -18.97 -5.30
N MET A 188 7.16 -17.71 -5.29
CA MET A 188 6.71 -16.72 -4.30
C MET A 188 5.55 -15.85 -4.79
N LEU A 189 5.15 -15.96 -6.07
CA LEU A 189 4.01 -15.21 -6.58
C LEU A 189 2.68 -15.77 -6.03
N PRO A 190 1.78 -14.90 -5.54
CA PRO A 190 0.46 -15.32 -5.03
C PRO A 190 -0.46 -15.78 -6.18
N GLN A 191 -1.51 -16.52 -5.84
CA GLN A 191 -2.57 -16.92 -6.78
C GLN A 191 -3.78 -15.99 -6.60
N LEU A 192 -3.95 -15.00 -7.48
CA LEU A 192 -4.97 -13.94 -7.35
C LEU A 192 -5.91 -13.85 -8.55
N ASN A 193 -6.02 -14.91 -9.33
CA ASN A 193 -6.84 -14.88 -10.54
C ASN A 193 -8.28 -14.48 -10.25
N GLY A 194 -8.75 -13.40 -10.86
CA GLY A 194 -10.10 -12.87 -10.70
C GLY A 194 -10.35 -12.11 -9.38
N VAL A 195 -9.32 -11.88 -8.55
CA VAL A 195 -9.45 -11.10 -7.32
C VAL A 195 -9.40 -9.60 -7.66
N ALA A 196 -10.36 -8.82 -7.14
CA ALA A 196 -10.28 -7.36 -7.15
C ALA A 196 -9.36 -6.90 -6.00
N VAL A 197 -8.40 -6.03 -6.31
CA VAL A 197 -7.44 -5.49 -5.34
C VAL A 197 -7.64 -4.00 -5.19
N GLU A 198 -7.87 -3.55 -3.95
CA GLU A 198 -7.97 -2.14 -3.58
C GLU A 198 -6.72 -1.77 -2.76
N PHE A 199 -5.82 -0.97 -3.32
CA PHE A 199 -4.56 -0.62 -2.70
C PHE A 199 -4.56 0.83 -2.22
N TYR A 200 -4.45 1.02 -0.91
CA TYR A 200 -4.41 2.31 -0.21
C TYR A 200 -3.03 2.59 0.38
N GLY A 201 -2.60 3.85 0.35
CA GLY A 201 -1.38 4.32 1.02
C GLY A 201 -0.07 3.94 0.31
N LEU A 202 -0.11 3.62 -0.99
CA LEU A 202 1.10 3.31 -1.74
C LEU A 202 2.04 4.54 -1.77
N GLY A 203 3.24 4.38 -1.24
CA GLY A 203 4.22 5.45 -1.10
C GLY A 203 4.08 6.30 0.16
N ASP A 204 3.01 6.12 0.94
CA ASP A 204 2.82 6.82 2.22
C ASP A 204 3.67 6.14 3.30
N VAL A 205 4.65 6.86 3.80
CA VAL A 205 5.66 6.36 4.75
C VAL A 205 5.71 7.22 6.01
N ALA A 206 6.13 6.62 7.13
CA ALA A 206 6.33 7.30 8.41
C ALA A 206 7.38 6.55 9.26
N GLY A 207 7.71 7.08 10.42
CA GLY A 207 8.64 6.45 11.35
C GLY A 207 10.06 6.36 10.80
N SER A 208 10.67 5.18 10.87
CA SER A 208 12.06 4.97 10.42
C SER A 208 12.18 4.99 8.89
N GLN A 209 11.12 4.69 8.15
CA GLN A 209 11.14 4.82 6.70
C GLN A 209 11.11 6.30 6.30
N GLY A 210 12.20 6.79 5.75
CA GLY A 210 12.31 8.16 5.25
C GLY A 210 11.40 8.42 4.05
N THR A 211 11.13 9.71 3.78
CA THR A 211 10.30 10.14 2.66
C THR A 211 10.81 9.57 1.33
N LEU A 212 9.91 8.98 0.57
CA LEU A 212 10.21 8.47 -0.77
C LEU A 212 10.21 9.59 -1.81
N SER A 213 11.11 9.51 -2.78
CA SER A 213 11.04 10.37 -3.95
C SER A 213 9.88 9.97 -4.86
N ALA A 214 9.39 10.91 -5.68
CA ALA A 214 8.36 10.62 -6.66
C ALA A 214 8.74 9.46 -7.62
N GLN A 215 10.03 9.32 -7.93
CA GLN A 215 10.54 8.23 -8.77
C GLN A 215 10.45 6.88 -8.05
N GLN A 216 10.77 6.82 -6.76
CA GLN A 216 10.61 5.61 -5.95
C GLN A 216 9.14 5.20 -5.84
N VAL A 217 8.24 6.15 -5.60
CA VAL A 217 6.79 5.87 -5.57
C VAL A 217 6.28 5.37 -6.92
N GLN A 218 6.73 5.97 -8.03
CA GLN A 218 6.36 5.51 -9.37
C GLN A 218 6.91 4.11 -9.67
N TRP A 219 8.14 3.81 -9.22
CA TRP A 219 8.72 2.48 -9.34
C TRP A 219 7.91 1.45 -8.55
N LEU A 220 7.56 1.74 -7.29
CA LEU A 220 6.71 0.88 -6.46
C LEU A 220 5.37 0.61 -7.14
N LYS A 221 4.73 1.65 -7.68
CA LYS A 221 3.48 1.49 -8.41
C LYS A 221 3.63 0.57 -9.61
N SER A 222 4.69 0.73 -10.39
CA SER A 222 4.96 -0.11 -11.56
C SER A 222 5.23 -1.56 -11.17
N PHE A 223 5.97 -1.79 -10.10
CA PHE A 223 6.26 -3.14 -9.58
C PHE A 223 4.97 -3.85 -9.11
N TRP A 224 4.16 -3.19 -8.28
CA TRP A 224 2.93 -3.79 -7.76
C TRP A 224 1.89 -3.98 -8.85
N GLN A 225 1.75 -3.04 -9.79
CA GLN A 225 0.88 -3.21 -10.96
C GLN A 225 1.29 -4.47 -11.74
N ALA A 226 2.57 -4.60 -12.08
CA ALA A 226 3.07 -5.74 -12.83
C ALA A 226 2.92 -7.09 -12.06
N LEU A 227 3.04 -7.07 -10.72
CA LEU A 227 2.79 -8.25 -9.90
C LEU A 227 1.32 -8.67 -9.97
N PHE A 228 0.38 -7.73 -9.80
CA PHE A 228 -1.04 -8.04 -9.84
C PHE A 228 -1.49 -8.47 -11.23
N ASP A 229 -0.99 -7.82 -12.29
CA ASP A 229 -1.27 -8.24 -13.68
C ASP A 229 -0.79 -9.67 -13.93
N ARG A 230 0.43 -10.01 -13.49
CA ARG A 230 1.01 -11.36 -13.65
C ARG A 230 0.25 -12.43 -12.89
N THR A 231 -0.34 -12.08 -11.76
CA THR A 231 -1.11 -13.00 -10.90
C THR A 231 -2.60 -13.06 -11.24
N GLY A 232 -3.04 -12.30 -12.26
CA GLY A 232 -4.42 -12.29 -12.76
C GLY A 232 -5.41 -11.52 -11.90
N ALA A 233 -4.92 -10.61 -11.05
CA ALA A 233 -5.75 -9.71 -10.26
C ALA A 233 -6.03 -8.40 -11.00
N ASN A 234 -7.13 -7.72 -10.62
CA ASN A 234 -7.45 -6.38 -11.08
C ASN A 234 -7.17 -5.40 -9.93
N VAL A 235 -6.14 -4.55 -10.06
CA VAL A 235 -5.77 -3.61 -8.99
C VAL A 235 -6.24 -2.19 -9.28
N THR A 236 -6.79 -1.55 -8.24
CA THR A 236 -7.07 -0.12 -8.17
C THR A 236 -6.15 0.50 -7.11
N PHE A 237 -5.31 1.46 -7.50
CA PHE A 237 -4.52 2.25 -6.55
C PHE A 237 -5.29 3.51 -6.17
N HIS A 238 -5.60 3.64 -4.88
CA HIS A 238 -6.22 4.84 -4.34
C HIS A 238 -5.16 5.92 -4.10
N THR A 239 -5.55 7.16 -4.38
CA THR A 239 -4.66 8.32 -4.25
C THR A 239 -4.90 9.13 -2.99
N ASP A 240 -5.80 8.66 -2.12
CA ASP A 240 -6.05 9.29 -0.83
C ASP A 240 -4.80 9.16 0.03
N ILE A 241 -4.25 10.30 0.44
CA ILE A 241 -3.02 10.36 1.22
C ILE A 241 -3.33 9.86 2.64
N VAL A 242 -2.64 8.82 3.04
CA VAL A 242 -2.62 8.35 4.42
C VAL A 242 -1.48 9.07 5.14
N SER A 243 -1.80 10.01 6.02
CA SER A 243 -0.83 10.81 6.76
C SER A 243 -0.93 10.57 8.26
N GLY A 244 0.16 10.84 8.98
CA GLY A 244 0.24 10.71 10.43
C GLY A 244 1.56 10.08 10.87
N ASP A 245 1.69 9.90 12.17
CA ASP A 245 2.86 9.24 12.75
C ASP A 245 2.75 7.72 12.64
N ALA A 246 3.88 7.03 12.59
CA ALA A 246 3.92 5.59 12.71
C ALA A 246 3.58 5.13 14.13
N LEU A 247 3.01 3.94 14.27
CA LEU A 247 2.85 3.32 15.57
C LEU A 247 4.22 2.82 16.08
N ASN A 248 4.70 3.42 17.15
CA ASN A 248 5.93 2.96 17.80
C ASN A 248 5.62 1.81 18.75
N ASN A 249 5.85 0.59 18.29
CA ASN A 249 5.69 -0.66 19.04
C ASN A 249 7.01 -1.40 19.31
N GLY A 250 8.15 -0.74 19.05
CA GLY A 250 9.48 -1.31 19.26
C GLY A 250 10.01 -2.17 18.10
N HIS A 251 9.24 -2.31 17.03
CA HIS A 251 9.64 -3.02 15.80
C HIS A 251 9.84 -2.00 14.69
N THR A 252 11.09 -1.88 14.21
CA THR A 252 11.47 -0.91 13.17
C THR A 252 11.63 -1.59 11.81
N VAL A 253 11.48 -0.83 10.74
CA VAL A 253 11.80 -1.25 9.39
C VAL A 253 13.13 -0.65 8.95
N THR A 254 13.87 -1.38 8.11
CA THR A 254 15.07 -0.83 7.46
C THR A 254 14.64 0.10 6.33
N PRO A 255 15.02 1.39 6.36
CA PRO A 255 14.58 2.34 5.35
C PRO A 255 15.19 2.02 3.98
N LEU A 256 14.45 2.34 2.92
CA LEU A 256 15.03 2.41 1.58
C LEU A 256 16.15 3.45 1.55
N ALA A 257 17.18 3.17 0.77
CA ALA A 257 18.20 4.17 0.50
C ALA A 257 17.54 5.43 -0.08
N ALA A 258 17.90 6.60 0.46
CA ALA A 258 17.44 7.86 -0.10
C ALA A 258 17.83 7.89 -1.58
N ALA A 259 16.89 8.21 -2.47
CA ALA A 259 17.23 8.45 -3.86
C ALA A 259 18.28 9.55 -3.89
N GLY A 260 19.45 9.26 -4.43
CA GLY A 260 20.51 10.25 -4.53
C GLY A 260 19.98 11.51 -5.17
N ALA A 261 20.27 12.68 -4.60
CA ALA A 261 19.91 13.94 -5.23
C ALA A 261 20.47 13.93 -6.65
N PRO A 262 19.68 14.37 -7.67
CA PRO A 262 20.19 14.40 -9.03
C PRO A 262 21.46 15.22 -9.08
N THR A 263 22.54 14.61 -9.54
CA THR A 263 23.81 15.33 -9.73
C THR A 263 23.76 16.02 -11.08
N PHE A 264 23.72 17.34 -11.06
CA PHE A 264 23.79 18.13 -12.28
C PHE A 264 25.24 18.37 -12.64
N VAL A 265 25.68 17.87 -13.77
CA VAL A 265 26.96 18.22 -14.36
C VAL A 265 26.70 19.17 -15.52
N LYS A 266 27.14 20.40 -15.38
CA LYS A 266 26.97 21.43 -16.42
C LYS A 266 28.21 21.46 -17.27
N VAL A 267 28.05 21.19 -18.56
CA VAL A 267 29.08 21.46 -19.57
C VAL A 267 28.85 22.86 -20.13
N SER A 268 29.84 23.74 -19.99
CA SER A 268 29.65 25.13 -20.46
C SER A 268 29.86 25.21 -21.99
N ALA A 269 29.31 26.26 -22.59
CA ALA A 269 29.49 26.55 -24.00
C ALA A 269 30.96 26.83 -24.38
N GLU A 270 31.82 27.17 -23.38
CA GLU A 270 33.23 27.32 -23.59
C GLU A 270 33.97 25.98 -23.72
N GLN A 271 33.41 24.92 -23.10
CA GLN A 271 33.98 23.57 -23.14
C GLN A 271 33.50 22.80 -24.38
N VAL A 272 32.24 23.01 -24.80
CA VAL A 272 31.64 22.35 -25.97
C VAL A 272 30.88 23.38 -26.78
N ALA A 273 31.54 23.92 -27.82
CA ALA A 273 30.94 24.89 -28.73
C ALA A 273 30.82 24.29 -30.14
N PHE A 274 29.76 24.66 -30.83
CA PHE A 274 29.50 24.28 -32.22
C PHE A 274 29.82 25.46 -33.13
N GLN A 275 30.25 25.18 -34.36
CA GLN A 275 30.35 26.21 -35.40
C GLN A 275 28.95 26.72 -35.73
N PRO A 276 28.81 28.03 -36.05
CA PRO A 276 27.53 28.59 -36.43
C PRO A 276 26.84 27.76 -37.54
N ASP A 277 25.54 27.46 -37.34
CA ASP A 277 24.71 26.69 -38.27
C ASP A 277 25.27 25.30 -38.65
N SER A 278 26.04 24.68 -37.73
CA SER A 278 26.72 23.42 -37.98
C SER A 278 26.66 22.49 -36.77
N THR A 279 26.75 21.18 -37.00
CA THR A 279 26.93 20.16 -35.98
C THR A 279 28.41 19.88 -35.65
N ALA A 280 29.34 20.57 -36.34
CA ALA A 280 30.75 20.42 -36.10
C ALA A 280 31.21 21.24 -34.85
N PHE A 281 32.06 20.68 -34.05
CA PHE A 281 32.60 21.40 -32.90
C PHE A 281 33.55 22.54 -33.35
N LEU A 282 33.52 23.64 -32.62
CA LEU A 282 34.42 24.77 -32.85
C LEU A 282 35.86 24.37 -32.54
N ASP A 283 36.06 23.61 -31.45
CA ASP A 283 37.30 22.94 -31.08
C ASP A 283 37.00 21.49 -30.69
N GLU A 284 37.33 20.59 -31.62
CA GLU A 284 37.04 19.15 -31.45
C GLU A 284 37.87 18.53 -30.33
N ALA A 285 39.09 18.98 -30.12
CA ALA A 285 39.98 18.42 -29.11
C ALA A 285 39.50 18.81 -27.71
N ALA A 286 39.14 20.08 -27.51
CA ALA A 286 38.58 20.58 -26.26
C ALA A 286 37.22 19.92 -25.95
N ALA A 287 36.34 19.79 -26.93
CA ALA A 287 35.07 19.14 -26.76
C ALA A 287 35.19 17.66 -26.37
N ARG A 288 36.09 16.91 -27.03
CA ARG A 288 36.39 15.53 -26.69
C ARG A 288 36.98 15.39 -25.28
N ALA A 289 37.87 16.28 -24.86
CA ALA A 289 38.43 16.27 -23.52
C ALA A 289 37.36 16.50 -22.45
N ALA A 290 36.47 17.48 -22.67
CA ALA A 290 35.38 17.79 -21.76
C ALA A 290 34.37 16.62 -21.66
N LEU A 291 33.97 16.03 -22.79
CA LEU A 291 33.03 14.89 -22.82
C LEU A 291 33.65 13.62 -22.23
N ASN A 292 34.94 13.36 -22.44
CA ASN A 292 35.63 12.26 -21.79
C ASN A 292 35.73 12.45 -20.27
N GLY A 293 36.04 13.66 -19.81
CA GLY A 293 36.02 13.98 -18.38
C GLY A 293 34.65 13.78 -17.74
N LEU A 294 33.59 14.17 -18.44
CA LEU A 294 32.21 13.89 -18.04
C LEU A 294 31.92 12.37 -17.99
N ALA A 295 32.34 11.63 -19.01
CA ALA A 295 32.12 10.18 -19.06
C ALA A 295 32.84 9.46 -17.91
N GLU A 296 34.06 9.90 -17.52
CA GLU A 296 34.75 9.33 -16.36
C GLU A 296 34.08 9.68 -15.02
N GLN A 297 33.54 10.89 -14.87
CA GLN A 297 32.72 11.26 -13.70
C GLN A 297 31.47 10.40 -13.61
N LEU A 298 30.79 10.14 -14.73
CA LEU A 298 29.59 9.34 -14.79
C LEU A 298 29.82 7.84 -14.54
N LYS A 299 31.00 7.29 -14.93
CA LYS A 299 31.35 5.90 -14.61
C LYS A 299 31.50 5.63 -13.11
N GLY A 300 31.81 6.64 -12.31
CA GLY A 300 31.88 6.56 -10.85
C GLY A 300 30.55 6.67 -10.15
N THR A 301 29.47 6.98 -10.89
CA THR A 301 28.13 7.10 -10.33
C THR A 301 27.32 5.84 -10.67
N SER A 302 26.61 5.28 -9.70
CA SER A 302 25.71 4.14 -9.91
C SER A 302 24.41 4.51 -10.64
N ALA A 303 24.28 5.77 -11.09
CA ALA A 303 23.10 6.24 -11.79
C ALA A 303 22.99 5.68 -13.22
N ALA A 304 21.91 4.98 -13.52
CA ALA A 304 21.69 4.35 -14.83
C ALA A 304 20.96 5.27 -15.83
N HIS A 305 20.48 6.42 -15.42
CA HIS A 305 19.71 7.31 -16.27
C HIS A 305 20.31 8.71 -16.30
N TYR A 306 20.59 9.18 -17.52
CA TYR A 306 21.09 10.54 -17.77
C TYR A 306 20.08 11.28 -18.64
N ILE A 307 19.75 12.49 -18.23
CA ILE A 307 18.92 13.40 -19.05
C ILE A 307 19.89 14.45 -19.58
N VAL A 308 20.02 14.50 -20.91
CA VAL A 308 20.76 15.56 -21.58
C VAL A 308 19.74 16.63 -21.95
N ALA A 309 19.89 17.82 -21.39
CA ALA A 309 19.11 19.01 -21.73
C ALA A 309 20.04 20.05 -22.34
N GLY A 310 19.66 20.57 -23.51
CA GLY A 310 20.35 21.64 -24.21
C GLY A 310 19.51 22.93 -24.23
#